data_946f0c13b19cc29df290724e66a87f35
#
_entry.id   946f0c13b19cc29df290724e66a87f35
#
_cell.length_a   1.000
_cell.length_b   1.000
_cell.length_c   1.000
_cell.angle_alpha   90.00
_cell.angle_beta   90.00
_cell.angle_gamma   90.00
#
_symmetry.space_group_name_H-M   'P 1'
#
loop_
_entity.id
_entity.type
_entity.pdbx_description
1 polymer ?
#
loop_
_entity_poly.entity_id
_entity_poly.type
_entity_poly.pdbx_seq_one_letter_code
_entity_poly.pdbx_strand_id
1 'polypeptide(L)'
;ESLKMKIAIGNDHAATELKFIIMDYVKSLGHEVVNFGTDGNESCNYPEFGEKVGRAVVGGEADCGILICGTGVGISIAANKVNGVRAAVCSDCATARLVKEHNNANIIAFGARIVGSELAKDIVKAYLDAEFQGGRHQTRIDMIHEIETRN
;
A
#
# COMPACT_ATOMS: atom_id res chain seq x y z
N GLU A 1 10.60 17.38 9.28
CA GLU A 1 9.73 16.58 10.15
C GLU A 1 8.63 15.93 9.33
N SER A 2 8.58 14.61 9.30
CA SER A 2 7.49 13.91 8.63
C SER A 2 6.25 13.92 9.52
N LEU A 3 5.09 14.17 8.90
CA LEU A 3 3.81 14.11 9.61
C LEU A 3 3.54 12.69 10.08
N LYS A 4 3.00 12.55 11.29
CA LYS A 4 2.51 11.28 11.77
C LYS A 4 1.32 10.86 10.92
N MET A 5 1.37 9.64 10.37
CA MET A 5 0.31 9.08 9.57
C MET A 5 -0.30 7.87 10.27
N LYS A 6 -1.54 7.58 9.90
CA LYS A 6 -2.21 6.33 10.24
C LYS A 6 -2.19 5.45 9.01
N ILE A 7 -1.55 4.30 9.10
CA ILE A 7 -1.27 3.40 7.97
C ILE A 7 -2.03 2.09 8.17
N ALA A 8 -2.86 1.73 7.19
CA ALA A 8 -3.52 0.44 7.16
C ALA A 8 -2.58 -0.59 6.52
N ILE A 9 -2.42 -1.74 7.13
CA ILE A 9 -1.64 -2.83 6.56
C ILE A 9 -2.49 -4.08 6.43
N GLY A 10 -2.33 -4.79 5.31
CA GLY A 10 -3.01 -6.06 5.05
C GLY A 10 -2.08 -7.02 4.34
N ASN A 11 -2.32 -8.31 4.53
CA ASN A 11 -1.50 -9.36 3.96
C ASN A 11 -2.30 -10.66 3.88
N ASP A 12 -1.81 -11.59 3.05
CA ASP A 12 -2.24 -12.97 3.10
C ASP A 12 -1.25 -13.84 3.88
N HIS A 13 -1.52 -15.15 3.93
CA HIS A 13 -0.72 -16.11 4.71
C HIS A 13 0.75 -16.21 4.26
N ALA A 14 1.07 -15.86 3.01
CA ALA A 14 2.45 -15.90 2.51
C ALA A 14 3.31 -14.77 3.10
N ALA A 15 2.70 -13.74 3.66
CA ALA A 15 3.38 -12.52 4.07
C ALA A 15 3.20 -12.17 5.56
N THR A 16 2.75 -13.11 6.38
CA THR A 16 2.45 -12.83 7.79
C THR A 16 3.69 -12.36 8.55
N GLU A 17 4.82 -13.03 8.38
CA GLU A 17 6.06 -12.66 9.05
C GLU A 17 6.53 -11.28 8.59
N LEU A 18 6.57 -11.05 7.27
CA LEU A 18 7.00 -9.77 6.74
C LEU A 18 6.08 -8.63 7.18
N LYS A 19 4.77 -8.87 7.26
CA LYS A 19 3.83 -7.88 7.77
C LYS A 19 4.21 -7.40 9.15
N PHE A 20 4.52 -8.28 10.08
CA PHE A 20 4.90 -7.89 11.44
C PHE A 20 6.21 -7.12 11.47
N ILE A 21 7.18 -7.49 10.63
CA ILE A 21 8.44 -6.75 10.50
C ILE A 21 8.16 -5.31 10.02
N ILE A 22 7.32 -5.14 9.02
CA ILE A 22 6.96 -3.82 8.49
C ILE A 22 6.14 -3.02 9.50
N MET A 23 5.21 -3.65 10.23
CA MET A 23 4.46 -2.95 11.28
C MET A 23 5.40 -2.35 12.33
N ASP A 24 6.36 -3.14 12.81
CA ASP A 24 7.31 -2.66 13.80
C ASP A 24 8.18 -1.54 13.25
N TYR A 25 8.62 -1.65 12.00
CA TYR A 25 9.40 -0.62 11.35
C TYR A 25 8.63 0.69 11.21
N VAL A 26 7.40 0.64 10.73
CA VAL A 26 6.54 1.81 10.55
C VAL A 26 6.28 2.50 11.89
N LYS A 27 6.03 1.73 12.94
CA LYS A 27 5.89 2.27 14.31
C LYS A 27 7.18 2.95 14.75
N SER A 28 8.34 2.38 14.42
CA SER A 28 9.64 2.97 14.77
C SER A 28 9.87 4.32 14.10
N LEU A 29 9.22 4.56 12.95
CA LEU A 29 9.24 5.85 12.26
C LEU A 29 8.27 6.88 12.85
N GLY A 30 7.49 6.51 13.86
CA GLY A 30 6.56 7.40 14.54
C GLY A 30 5.13 7.37 14.01
N HIS A 31 4.79 6.44 13.12
CA HIS A 31 3.45 6.32 12.56
C HIS A 31 2.59 5.35 13.37
N GLU A 32 1.28 5.51 13.24
CA GLU A 32 0.29 4.59 13.77
C GLU A 32 -0.05 3.55 12.71
N VAL A 33 -0.22 2.29 13.10
CA VAL A 33 -0.52 1.18 12.17
C VAL A 33 -1.79 0.48 12.61
N VAL A 34 -2.67 0.20 11.65
CA VAL A 34 -3.87 -0.63 11.85
C VAL A 34 -3.72 -1.90 11.04
N ASN A 35 -3.79 -3.04 11.71
CA ASN A 35 -3.62 -4.34 11.08
C ASN A 35 -4.97 -4.90 10.63
N PHE A 36 -5.17 -4.98 9.31
CA PHE A 36 -6.35 -5.58 8.69
C PHE A 36 -6.05 -6.95 8.08
N GLY A 37 -4.82 -7.45 8.21
CA GLY A 37 -4.39 -8.68 7.57
C GLY A 37 -4.61 -9.92 8.42
N THR A 38 -4.15 -11.05 7.90
CA THR A 38 -4.12 -12.28 8.67
C THR A 38 -2.87 -12.34 9.55
N ASP A 39 -3.01 -12.91 10.73
CA ASP A 39 -1.91 -13.08 11.67
C ASP A 39 -1.42 -14.54 11.71
N GLY A 40 -2.07 -15.44 10.97
CA GLY A 40 -1.75 -16.86 10.94
C GLY A 40 -1.06 -17.29 9.65
N ASN A 41 -0.76 -18.59 9.60
CA ASN A 41 -0.13 -19.21 8.44
C ASN A 41 -1.09 -20.10 7.65
N GLU A 42 -2.35 -20.18 8.07
CA GLU A 42 -3.37 -20.94 7.34
C GLU A 42 -3.70 -20.25 6.03
N SER A 43 -3.89 -21.05 4.98
CA SER A 43 -4.25 -20.54 3.66
C SER A 43 -5.49 -19.64 3.74
N CYS A 44 -5.41 -18.49 3.11
CA CYS A 44 -6.51 -17.53 3.04
C CYS A 44 -6.50 -16.84 1.69
N ASN A 45 -7.57 -16.12 1.40
CA ASN A 45 -7.76 -15.47 0.11
C ASN A 45 -7.35 -14.00 0.17
N TYR A 46 -6.30 -13.63 -0.56
CA TYR A 46 -5.74 -12.28 -0.55
C TYR A 46 -6.73 -11.17 -0.94
N PRO A 47 -7.72 -11.37 -1.84
CA PRO A 47 -8.64 -10.28 -2.21
C PRO A 47 -9.41 -9.69 -1.04
N GLU A 48 -9.76 -10.51 -0.05
CA GLU A 48 -10.44 -10.05 1.16
C GLU A 48 -9.64 -8.95 1.86
N PHE A 49 -8.33 -9.14 1.97
CA PHE A 49 -7.46 -8.19 2.66
C PHE A 49 -7.15 -6.96 1.81
N GLY A 50 -7.03 -7.14 0.50
CA GLY A 50 -6.89 -6.03 -0.43
C GLY A 50 -8.10 -5.09 -0.37
N GLU A 51 -9.29 -5.66 -0.34
CA GLU A 51 -10.52 -4.87 -0.23
C GLU A 51 -10.62 -4.14 1.11
N LYS A 52 -10.32 -4.81 2.21
CA LYS A 52 -10.38 -4.21 3.56
C LYS A 52 -9.48 -2.97 3.66
N VAL A 53 -8.24 -3.08 3.24
CA VAL A 53 -7.30 -1.95 3.25
C VAL A 53 -7.75 -0.86 2.29
N GLY A 54 -8.18 -1.24 1.10
CA GLY A 54 -8.71 -0.28 0.12
C GLY A 54 -9.85 0.57 0.68
N ARG A 55 -10.83 -0.08 1.30
CA ARG A 55 -11.96 0.63 1.90
C ARG A 55 -11.57 1.49 3.10
N ALA A 56 -10.63 1.03 3.92
CA ALA A 56 -10.13 1.80 5.05
C ALA A 56 -9.45 3.10 4.58
N VAL A 57 -8.67 3.03 3.51
CA VAL A 57 -7.97 4.20 2.96
C VAL A 57 -8.94 5.18 2.32
N VAL A 58 -9.83 4.73 1.45
CA VAL A 58 -10.76 5.65 0.78
C VAL A 58 -11.85 6.15 1.72
N GLY A 59 -12.16 5.41 2.78
CA GLY A 59 -13.12 5.81 3.81
C GLY A 59 -12.57 6.76 4.86
N GLY A 60 -11.28 7.05 4.84
CA GLY A 60 -10.64 7.96 5.78
C GLY A 60 -10.24 7.35 7.11
N GLU A 61 -10.34 6.02 7.28
CA GLU A 61 -9.85 5.35 8.48
C GLU A 61 -8.32 5.31 8.55
N ALA A 62 -7.66 5.43 7.41
CA ALA A 62 -6.21 5.49 7.31
C ALA A 62 -5.80 6.47 6.23
N ASP A 63 -4.60 7.03 6.36
CA ASP A 63 -4.06 7.99 5.40
C ASP A 63 -3.52 7.30 4.16
N CYS A 64 -2.96 6.11 4.31
CA CYS A 64 -2.45 5.29 3.21
C CYS A 64 -2.43 3.82 3.64
N GLY A 65 -2.10 2.94 2.68
CA GLY A 65 -2.08 1.51 2.94
C GLY A 65 -0.84 0.81 2.42
N ILE A 66 -0.54 -0.33 3.04
CA ILE A 66 0.52 -1.24 2.64
C ILE A 66 -0.09 -2.63 2.53
N LEU A 67 0.10 -3.28 1.38
CA LEU A 67 -0.41 -4.62 1.11
C LEU A 67 0.71 -5.56 0.73
N ILE A 68 0.72 -6.74 1.34
CA ILE A 68 1.78 -7.72 1.10
C ILE A 68 1.15 -9.11 0.87
N CYS A 69 1.48 -9.71 -0.26
CA CYS A 69 1.17 -11.11 -0.53
C CYS A 69 2.41 -11.80 -1.08
N GLY A 70 2.31 -12.92 -1.76
CA GLY A 70 3.48 -13.60 -2.32
C GLY A 70 4.25 -12.75 -3.31
N THR A 71 3.55 -12.05 -4.20
CA THR A 71 4.14 -11.18 -5.23
C THR A 71 3.77 -9.70 -5.07
N GLY A 72 2.74 -9.39 -4.30
CA GLY A 72 2.15 -8.05 -4.22
C GLY A 72 1.15 -7.78 -5.34
N VAL A 73 1.13 -8.58 -6.40
CA VAL A 73 0.33 -8.30 -7.59
C VAL A 73 -1.16 -8.54 -7.35
N GLY A 74 -1.53 -9.75 -6.93
CA GLY A 74 -2.94 -10.10 -6.75
C GLY A 74 -3.65 -9.21 -5.74
N ILE A 75 -3.01 -8.93 -4.62
CA ILE A 75 -3.60 -8.13 -3.56
C ILE A 75 -3.76 -6.65 -3.99
N SER A 76 -2.85 -6.15 -4.84
CA SER A 76 -2.97 -4.80 -5.39
C SER A 76 -4.10 -4.70 -6.42
N ILE A 77 -4.26 -5.73 -7.26
CA ILE A 77 -5.36 -5.79 -8.22
C ILE A 77 -6.71 -5.75 -7.47
N ALA A 78 -6.83 -6.54 -6.41
CA ALA A 78 -8.04 -6.55 -5.59
C ALA A 78 -8.34 -5.18 -4.98
N ALA A 79 -7.35 -4.53 -4.39
CA ALA A 79 -7.51 -3.20 -3.81
C ALA A 79 -7.93 -2.18 -4.85
N ASN A 80 -7.39 -2.24 -6.06
CA ASN A 80 -7.73 -1.32 -7.15
C ASN A 80 -9.17 -1.47 -7.67
N LYS A 81 -9.88 -2.53 -7.29
CA LYS A 81 -11.31 -2.66 -7.59
C LYS A 81 -12.20 -1.76 -6.72
N VAL A 82 -11.65 -1.25 -5.63
CA VAL A 82 -12.36 -0.28 -4.78
C VAL A 82 -12.18 1.11 -5.39
N ASN A 83 -13.28 1.78 -5.69
CA ASN A 83 -13.23 3.14 -6.27
C ASN A 83 -12.46 4.09 -5.36
N GLY A 84 -11.54 4.86 -5.94
CA GLY A 84 -10.69 5.79 -5.21
C GLY A 84 -9.33 5.22 -4.81
N VAL A 85 -9.12 3.91 -4.93
CA VAL A 85 -7.83 3.28 -4.65
C VAL A 85 -6.89 3.44 -5.85
N ARG A 86 -5.66 3.83 -5.57
CA ARG A 86 -4.55 3.83 -6.52
C ARG A 86 -3.41 3.05 -5.87
N ALA A 87 -3.49 1.72 -6.00
CA ALA A 87 -2.50 0.80 -5.45
C ALA A 87 -1.45 0.47 -6.52
N ALA A 88 -0.19 0.51 -6.12
CA ALA A 88 0.92 0.22 -7.02
C ALA A 88 1.85 -0.83 -6.40
N VAL A 89 2.27 -1.80 -7.23
CA VAL A 89 3.27 -2.78 -6.82
C VAL A 89 4.65 -2.14 -6.94
N CYS A 90 5.44 -2.21 -5.88
CA CYS A 90 6.78 -1.64 -5.82
C CYS A 90 7.78 -2.71 -5.38
N SER A 91 8.75 -3.02 -6.25
CA SER A 91 9.82 -3.95 -5.93
C SER A 91 11.18 -3.26 -5.81
N ASP A 92 11.18 -1.94 -5.89
CA ASP A 92 12.37 -1.10 -5.76
C ASP A 92 12.00 0.27 -5.18
N CYS A 93 13.01 0.98 -4.70
CA CYS A 93 12.80 2.27 -4.04
C CYS A 93 12.46 3.39 -5.01
N ALA A 94 12.99 3.35 -6.23
CA ALA A 94 12.68 4.37 -7.23
C ALA A 94 11.21 4.34 -7.61
N THR A 95 10.65 3.15 -7.86
CA THR A 95 9.21 3.01 -8.14
C THR A 95 8.38 3.49 -6.96
N ALA A 96 8.75 3.12 -5.73
CA ALA A 96 8.01 3.53 -4.53
C ALA A 96 7.96 5.06 -4.37
N ARG A 97 9.05 5.74 -4.65
CA ARG A 97 9.10 7.21 -4.65
C ARG A 97 8.22 7.80 -5.74
N LEU A 98 8.38 7.31 -6.97
CA LEU A 98 7.70 7.86 -8.14
C LEU A 98 6.20 7.63 -8.13
N VAL A 99 5.71 6.51 -7.59
CA VAL A 99 4.26 6.28 -7.51
C VAL A 99 3.59 7.26 -6.56
N LYS A 100 4.32 7.78 -5.58
CA LYS A 100 3.82 8.87 -4.73
C LYS A 100 3.93 10.21 -5.44
N GLU A 101 5.10 10.56 -5.98
CA GLU A 101 5.36 11.85 -6.62
C GLU A 101 4.45 12.09 -7.82
N HIS A 102 4.22 11.08 -8.65
CA HIS A 102 3.49 11.21 -9.92
C HIS A 102 2.04 10.72 -9.86
N ASN A 103 1.80 9.60 -9.19
CA ASN A 103 0.49 8.96 -9.20
C ASN A 103 -0.30 9.19 -7.92
N ASN A 104 0.30 9.82 -6.93
CA ASN A 104 -0.28 9.98 -5.60
C ASN A 104 -0.89 8.67 -5.12
N ALA A 105 -0.15 7.58 -5.32
CA ALA A 105 -0.62 6.26 -4.90
C ALA A 105 -0.97 6.29 -3.41
N ASN A 106 -2.16 5.83 -3.07
CA ASN A 106 -2.60 5.78 -1.68
C ASN A 106 -2.38 4.41 -1.04
N ILE A 107 -1.97 3.43 -1.83
CA ILE A 107 -1.57 2.11 -1.36
C ILE A 107 -0.36 1.65 -2.15
N ILE A 108 0.63 1.08 -1.47
CA ILE A 108 1.70 0.33 -2.12
C ILE A 108 1.59 -1.14 -1.76
N ALA A 109 2.05 -1.99 -2.65
CA ALA A 109 2.06 -3.43 -2.43
C ALA A 109 3.43 -4.00 -2.82
N PHE A 110 3.83 -5.07 -2.17
CA PHE A 110 5.04 -5.80 -2.55
C PHE A 110 4.92 -7.27 -2.15
N GLY A 111 5.86 -8.07 -2.60
CA GLY A 111 5.79 -9.51 -2.44
C GLY A 111 6.80 -10.06 -1.46
N ALA A 112 6.32 -10.85 -0.50
CA ALA A 112 7.18 -11.51 0.47
C ALA A 112 8.14 -12.53 -0.16
N ARG A 113 7.79 -13.05 -1.35
CA ARG A 113 8.65 -13.95 -2.12
C ARG A 113 9.61 -13.22 -3.05
N ILE A 114 9.43 -11.91 -3.21
CA ILE A 114 10.17 -11.10 -4.18
C ILE A 114 11.21 -10.21 -3.49
N VAL A 115 10.84 -9.58 -2.38
CA VAL A 115 11.72 -8.65 -1.66
C VAL A 115 12.04 -9.17 -0.29
N GLY A 116 13.30 -9.01 0.12
CA GLY A 116 13.71 -9.29 1.49
C GLY A 116 13.28 -8.17 2.44
N SER A 117 13.38 -8.43 3.73
CA SER A 117 12.89 -7.50 4.76
C SER A 117 13.58 -6.14 4.73
N GLU A 118 14.88 -6.09 4.46
CA GLU A 118 15.60 -4.82 4.41
C GLU A 118 15.16 -3.97 3.22
N LEU A 119 15.05 -4.58 2.04
CA LEU A 119 14.54 -3.87 0.87
C LEU A 119 13.09 -3.43 1.07
N ALA A 120 12.27 -4.25 1.68
CA ALA A 120 10.88 -3.90 1.99
C ALA A 120 10.77 -2.66 2.87
N LYS A 121 11.62 -2.56 3.89
CA LYS A 121 11.71 -1.36 4.75
C LYS A 121 12.11 -0.13 3.94
N ASP A 122 13.10 -0.26 3.06
CA ASP A 122 13.56 0.85 2.23
C ASP A 122 12.47 1.31 1.25
N ILE A 123 11.72 0.37 0.67
CA ILE A 123 10.57 0.65 -0.21
C ILE A 123 9.52 1.47 0.54
N VAL A 124 9.15 1.01 1.74
CA VAL A 124 8.16 1.70 2.57
C VAL A 124 8.63 3.12 2.91
N LYS A 125 9.89 3.26 3.33
CA LYS A 125 10.43 4.58 3.67
C LYS A 125 10.47 5.51 2.47
N ALA A 126 10.89 5.02 1.30
CA ALA A 126 10.92 5.82 0.07
C ALA A 126 9.52 6.35 -0.29
N TYR A 127 8.50 5.53 -0.14
CA TYR A 127 7.11 5.93 -0.36
C TYR A 127 6.64 6.96 0.66
N LEU A 128 6.87 6.71 1.95
CA LEU A 128 6.37 7.59 3.02
C LEU A 128 7.06 8.95 3.02
N ASP A 129 8.32 9.02 2.61
CA ASP A 129 9.08 10.27 2.57
C ASP A 129 8.79 11.12 1.33
N ALA A 130 8.19 10.54 0.29
CA ALA A 130 7.90 11.24 -0.96
C ALA A 130 6.66 12.13 -0.84
N GLU A 131 6.61 13.18 -1.66
CA GLU A 131 5.48 14.10 -1.72
C GLU A 131 4.91 14.15 -3.13
N PHE A 132 3.59 14.21 -3.23
CA PHE A 132 2.91 14.35 -4.51
C PHE A 132 3.23 15.71 -5.13
N GLN A 133 3.64 15.70 -6.40
CA GLN A 133 4.07 16.91 -7.10
C GLN A 133 2.93 17.73 -7.71
N GLY A 134 1.73 17.17 -7.83
CA GLY A 134 0.57 17.87 -8.39
C GLY A 134 0.73 18.24 -9.86
N GLY A 135 0.23 19.40 -10.24
CA GLY A 135 0.33 19.90 -11.61
C GLY A 135 -0.28 18.96 -12.64
N ARG A 136 0.48 18.67 -13.72
CA ARG A 136 0.03 17.76 -14.78
C ARG A 136 -0.31 16.35 -14.28
N HIS A 137 0.30 15.93 -13.16
CA HIS A 137 0.01 14.61 -12.56
C HIS A 137 -1.40 14.57 -12.01
N GLN A 138 -1.88 15.63 -11.42
CA GLN A 138 -3.25 15.70 -10.91
C GLN A 138 -4.28 15.55 -12.05
N THR A 139 -4.05 16.18 -13.18
CA THR A 139 -4.92 16.03 -14.36
C THR A 139 -5.05 14.56 -14.77
N ARG A 140 -3.94 13.83 -14.78
CA ARG A 140 -3.92 12.42 -15.17
C ARG A 140 -4.60 11.54 -14.14
N ILE A 141 -4.44 11.83 -12.87
CA ILE A 141 -5.14 11.11 -11.79
C ILE A 141 -6.64 11.32 -11.90
N ASP A 142 -7.07 12.56 -12.18
CA ASP A 142 -8.48 12.88 -12.37
C ASP A 142 -9.07 12.07 -13.54
N MET A 143 -8.31 11.91 -14.63
CA MET A 143 -8.73 11.09 -15.77
C MET A 143 -8.88 9.61 -15.40
N ILE A 144 -8.01 9.10 -14.53
CA ILE A 144 -8.13 7.72 -14.02
C ILE A 144 -9.46 7.58 -13.26
N HIS A 145 -9.79 8.52 -12.40
CA HIS A 145 -11.01 8.47 -11.60
C HIS A 145 -12.27 8.69 -12.42
N GLU A 146 -12.19 9.43 -13.54
CA GLU A 146 -13.30 9.53 -14.48
C GLU A 146 -13.71 8.16 -15.05
N ILE A 147 -12.75 7.26 -15.23
CA ILE A 147 -13.04 5.91 -15.70
C ILE A 147 -13.99 5.19 -14.75
N GLU A 148 -13.83 5.38 -13.45
CA GLU A 148 -14.69 4.76 -12.44
C GLU A 148 -16.14 5.18 -12.60
N THR A 149 -16.39 6.41 -13.06
CA THR A 149 -17.75 6.96 -13.24
C THR A 149 -18.46 6.41 -14.47
N ARG A 150 -17.72 5.79 -15.39
CA ARG A 150 -18.23 5.21 -16.63
C ARG A 150 -18.46 3.70 -16.57
N ASN A 151 -18.11 3.07 -15.47
CA ASN A 151 -18.28 1.63 -15.28
C ASN A 151 -19.62 1.29 -14.65
#